data_62071dd8c8ae69b9f514a5b766810187
#
_entry.id   62071dd8c8ae69b9f514a5b766810187
#
_cell.length_a   1.000
_cell.length_b   1.000
_cell.length_c   1.000
_cell.angle_alpha   90.00
_cell.angle_beta   90.00
_cell.angle_gamma   90.00
#
_symmetry.space_group_name_H-M   'P 1'
#
loop_
_entity.id
_entity.type
_entity.pdbx_description
1 polymer ?
#
loop_
_entity_poly.entity_id
_entity_poly.type
_entity_poly.pdbx_seq_one_letter_code
_entity_poly.pdbx_strand_id
1 'polypeptide(L)'
;LLGGLFAVLVGQQTLAQSARPGRWSDPATWPSRKVPAAGDKVVIDAGKSVILDVTPPALGGVTINGKLTFSDSADLTLTTEWIMIHGELAIGTEAKPHTRKATITLTDTVKEEEMMGMGDRGIMLSGGTLNLHGDRTNTWTKLAATAAAGATSIQVLNAAQWKVGDEIVLASTDFDPRQAERRTISAISGNTITLDKKLDYMHFG
;
A
#
# COMPACT_ATOMS: atom_id res chain seq x y z
N LEU A 1 -28.69 35.98 -57.29
CA LEU A 1 -28.90 35.03 -56.23
C LEU A 1 -27.58 34.31 -55.92
N LEU A 2 -26.83 34.82 -54.91
CA LEU A 2 -25.63 34.17 -54.38
C LEU A 2 -26.07 33.22 -53.24
N GLY A 3 -25.90 31.94 -53.42
CA GLY A 3 -26.03 30.94 -52.37
C GLY A 3 -24.70 30.76 -51.62
N GLY A 4 -24.64 31.25 -50.38
CA GLY A 4 -23.46 31.00 -49.53
C GLY A 4 -23.52 29.59 -48.92
N LEU A 5 -22.47 28.81 -49.18
CA LEU A 5 -22.25 27.50 -48.62
C LEU A 5 -21.59 27.68 -47.23
N PHE A 6 -22.33 27.45 -46.17
CA PHE A 6 -21.78 27.38 -44.81
C PHE A 6 -21.19 25.98 -44.57
N ALA A 7 -19.85 25.92 -44.57
CA ALA A 7 -19.16 24.71 -44.12
C ALA A 7 -19.14 24.66 -42.58
N VAL A 8 -19.88 23.71 -42.00
CA VAL A 8 -19.81 23.41 -40.59
C VAL A 8 -18.55 22.58 -40.32
N LEU A 9 -17.51 23.18 -39.73
CA LEU A 9 -16.37 22.46 -39.18
C LEU A 9 -16.83 21.67 -37.94
N VAL A 10 -17.08 20.41 -38.14
CA VAL A 10 -17.19 19.46 -37.02
C VAL A 10 -15.80 19.24 -36.49
N GLY A 11 -15.46 19.86 -35.34
CA GLY A 11 -14.25 19.61 -34.62
C GLY A 11 -14.23 18.14 -34.15
N GLN A 12 -13.34 17.34 -34.76
CA GLN A 12 -13.05 16.02 -34.24
C GLN A 12 -12.40 16.17 -32.86
N GLN A 13 -13.17 15.90 -31.81
CA GLN A 13 -12.61 15.66 -30.48
C GLN A 13 -11.81 14.36 -30.58
N THR A 14 -10.51 14.46 -30.66
CA THR A 14 -9.60 13.35 -30.41
C THR A 14 -9.80 12.89 -28.98
N LEU A 15 -10.54 11.80 -28.79
CA LEU A 15 -10.58 11.10 -27.53
C LEU A 15 -9.11 10.75 -27.19
N ALA A 16 -8.62 11.34 -26.09
CA ALA A 16 -7.29 11.00 -25.56
C ALA A 16 -7.25 9.52 -25.28
N GLN A 17 -6.61 8.77 -26.17
CA GLN A 17 -6.37 7.35 -26.00
C GLN A 17 -5.52 7.20 -24.74
N SER A 18 -6.06 6.57 -23.69
CA SER A 18 -5.33 6.34 -22.45
C SER A 18 -4.04 5.59 -22.81
N ALA A 19 -2.90 6.24 -22.64
CA ALA A 19 -1.62 5.62 -22.85
C ALA A 19 -1.55 4.35 -21.98
N ARG A 20 -1.12 3.22 -22.55
CA ARG A 20 -0.94 2.00 -21.78
C ARG A 20 -0.02 2.30 -20.60
N PRO A 21 -0.31 1.73 -19.40
CA PRO A 21 0.58 1.93 -18.26
C PRO A 21 2.01 1.49 -18.61
N GLY A 22 2.99 2.33 -18.31
CA GLY A 22 4.40 1.97 -18.41
C GLY A 22 4.79 1.03 -17.28
N ARG A 23 5.77 0.14 -17.50
CA ARG A 23 6.34 -0.67 -16.42
C ARG A 23 7.49 0.10 -15.77
N TRP A 24 7.63 -0.04 -14.45
CA TRP A 24 8.76 0.57 -13.73
C TRP A 24 10.11 0.10 -14.28
N SER A 25 10.21 -1.22 -14.57
CA SER A 25 11.42 -1.83 -15.11
C SER A 25 11.77 -1.45 -16.54
N ASP A 26 10.84 -0.84 -17.27
CA ASP A 26 11.07 -0.47 -18.67
C ASP A 26 11.69 0.94 -18.75
N PRO A 27 12.93 1.08 -19.29
CA PRO A 27 13.55 2.37 -19.52
C PRO A 27 12.71 3.32 -20.35
N ALA A 28 11.86 2.82 -21.26
CA ALA A 28 11.00 3.65 -22.10
C ALA A 28 9.88 4.37 -21.31
N THR A 29 9.57 3.92 -20.11
CA THR A 29 8.61 4.56 -19.18
C THR A 29 9.12 5.91 -18.69
N TRP A 30 10.44 6.09 -18.61
CA TRP A 30 11.08 7.22 -17.97
C TRP A 30 11.58 8.26 -18.97
N PRO A 31 11.47 9.57 -18.68
CA PRO A 31 11.93 10.64 -19.59
C PRO A 31 13.41 10.52 -19.94
N SER A 32 14.24 10.13 -18.97
CA SER A 32 15.69 9.93 -19.16
C SER A 32 16.03 8.64 -19.91
N ARG A 33 15.04 7.78 -20.24
CA ARG A 33 15.22 6.41 -20.73
C ARG A 33 16.14 5.56 -19.83
N LYS A 34 16.10 5.82 -18.54
CA LYS A 34 16.81 5.04 -17.50
C LYS A 34 15.84 4.73 -16.38
N VAL A 35 15.83 3.49 -15.92
CA VAL A 35 15.10 3.08 -14.73
C VAL A 35 15.68 3.81 -13.52
N PRO A 36 14.85 4.32 -12.60
CA PRO A 36 15.33 5.02 -11.41
C PRO A 36 16.34 4.21 -10.61
N ALA A 37 17.42 4.86 -10.18
CA ALA A 37 18.52 4.32 -9.39
C ALA A 37 18.40 4.66 -7.92
N ALA A 38 19.30 4.12 -7.08
CA ALA A 38 19.35 4.42 -5.66
C ALA A 38 19.52 5.93 -5.39
N GLY A 39 18.72 6.46 -4.48
CA GLY A 39 18.73 7.87 -4.10
C GLY A 39 17.98 8.83 -5.04
N ASP A 40 17.48 8.34 -6.18
CA ASP A 40 16.72 9.21 -7.10
C ASP A 40 15.42 9.68 -6.47
N LYS A 41 15.06 10.94 -6.75
CA LYS A 41 13.72 11.48 -6.52
C LYS A 41 12.89 11.26 -7.79
N VAL A 42 11.88 10.41 -7.67
CA VAL A 42 11.06 9.96 -8.81
C VAL A 42 9.79 10.81 -8.91
N VAL A 43 9.46 11.26 -10.11
CA VAL A 43 8.19 11.95 -10.40
C VAL A 43 7.42 11.16 -11.44
N ILE A 44 6.17 10.82 -11.12
CA ILE A 44 5.20 10.27 -12.07
C ILE A 44 4.27 11.40 -12.46
N ASP A 45 4.41 11.91 -13.67
CA ASP A 45 3.68 13.08 -14.15
C ASP A 45 2.17 12.84 -14.23
N ALA A 46 1.40 13.92 -14.19
CA ALA A 46 -0.05 13.90 -14.39
C ALA A 46 -0.40 13.25 -15.75
N GLY A 47 -1.42 12.41 -15.76
CA GLY A 47 -1.84 11.64 -16.94
C GLY A 47 -0.95 10.43 -17.26
N LYS A 48 0.16 10.22 -16.54
CA LYS A 48 0.97 9.01 -16.65
C LYS A 48 0.49 7.94 -15.68
N SER A 49 0.57 6.68 -16.12
CA SER A 49 0.32 5.52 -15.28
C SER A 49 1.53 4.61 -15.31
N VAL A 50 2.04 4.23 -14.14
CA VAL A 50 3.21 3.36 -13.98
C VAL A 50 2.82 2.15 -13.14
N ILE A 51 3.25 0.96 -13.58
CA ILE A 51 3.12 -0.28 -12.82
C ILE A 51 4.47 -0.58 -12.19
N LEU A 52 4.52 -0.62 -10.85
CA LEU A 52 5.67 -1.12 -10.11
C LEU A 52 5.68 -2.65 -10.27
N ASP A 53 6.53 -3.14 -11.13
CA ASP A 53 6.64 -4.57 -11.48
C ASP A 53 7.94 -5.22 -10.98
N VAL A 54 8.82 -4.43 -10.39
CA VAL A 54 10.06 -4.85 -9.73
C VAL A 54 10.21 -4.08 -8.41
N THR A 55 10.97 -4.62 -7.47
CA THR A 55 11.43 -3.88 -6.29
C THR A 55 12.58 -2.96 -6.71
N PRO A 56 12.40 -1.63 -6.73
CA PRO A 56 13.48 -0.71 -7.06
C PRO A 56 14.50 -0.63 -5.91
N PRO A 57 15.70 -0.10 -6.15
CA PRO A 57 16.58 0.30 -5.07
C PRO A 57 15.94 1.40 -4.21
N ALA A 58 16.49 1.64 -3.00
CA ALA A 58 15.99 2.70 -2.12
C ALA A 58 16.07 4.07 -2.80
N LEU A 59 14.97 4.80 -2.78
CA LEU A 59 14.78 6.09 -3.45
C LEU A 59 14.87 7.25 -2.46
N GLY A 60 15.22 8.44 -2.94
CA GLY A 60 15.22 9.67 -2.16
C GLY A 60 13.84 10.31 -2.02
N GLY A 61 12.84 9.87 -2.80
CA GLY A 61 11.49 10.37 -2.70
C GLY A 61 10.65 9.98 -3.91
N VAL A 62 9.32 9.94 -3.76
CA VAL A 62 8.39 9.65 -4.86
C VAL A 62 7.26 10.66 -4.86
N THR A 63 7.11 11.39 -5.96
CA THR A 63 5.97 12.27 -6.23
C THR A 63 5.05 11.61 -7.27
N ILE A 64 3.80 11.43 -6.93
CA ILE A 64 2.79 10.80 -7.79
C ILE A 64 1.74 11.85 -8.18
N ASN A 65 1.95 12.52 -9.33
CA ASN A 65 0.95 13.40 -9.93
C ASN A 65 -0.02 12.62 -10.83
N GLY A 66 0.43 11.48 -11.35
CA GLY A 66 -0.34 10.52 -12.14
C GLY A 66 -0.81 9.34 -11.31
N LYS A 67 -0.50 8.12 -11.77
CA LYS A 67 -0.90 6.88 -11.08
C LYS A 67 0.28 5.93 -10.93
N LEU A 68 0.50 5.43 -9.71
CA LEU A 68 1.38 4.30 -9.42
C LEU A 68 0.55 3.11 -8.95
N THR A 69 0.73 1.96 -9.60
CA THR A 69 0.04 0.71 -9.21
C THR A 69 1.06 -0.36 -8.94
N PHE A 70 0.93 -1.10 -7.83
CA PHE A 70 1.74 -2.27 -7.57
C PHE A 70 1.25 -3.45 -8.42
N SER A 71 2.18 -4.15 -9.07
CA SER A 71 1.89 -5.40 -9.76
C SER A 71 1.63 -6.51 -8.76
N ASP A 72 0.60 -7.32 -9.01
CA ASP A 72 0.27 -8.50 -8.20
C ASP A 72 0.97 -9.78 -8.69
N SER A 73 2.07 -9.64 -9.45
CA SER A 73 2.81 -10.78 -10.01
C SER A 73 3.90 -11.33 -9.09
N ALA A 74 4.36 -10.53 -8.12
CA ALA A 74 5.43 -10.87 -7.18
C ALA A 74 5.28 -10.07 -5.87
N ASP A 75 6.02 -10.49 -4.85
CA ASP A 75 6.18 -9.71 -3.63
C ASP A 75 7.07 -8.50 -3.95
N LEU A 76 6.60 -7.29 -3.65
CA LEU A 76 7.26 -6.05 -4.03
C LEU A 76 7.45 -5.14 -2.82
N THR A 77 8.60 -4.45 -2.81
CA THR A 77 8.92 -3.44 -1.81
C THR A 77 9.25 -2.12 -2.51
N LEU A 78 8.63 -1.03 -2.06
CA LEU A 78 9.02 0.34 -2.39
C LEU A 78 9.67 0.97 -1.17
N THR A 79 10.99 1.16 -1.23
CA THR A 79 11.76 1.84 -0.17
C THR A 79 12.06 3.26 -0.61
N THR A 80 11.68 4.25 0.21
CA THR A 80 11.86 5.67 -0.11
C THR A 80 11.85 6.52 1.16
N GLU A 81 12.39 7.74 1.12
CA GLU A 81 12.32 8.68 2.25
C GLU A 81 10.87 9.13 2.48
N TRP A 82 10.16 9.49 1.42
CA TRP A 82 8.80 9.99 1.47
C TRP A 82 8.01 9.69 0.18
N ILE A 83 6.68 9.79 0.27
CA ILE A 83 5.77 9.72 -0.88
C ILE A 83 4.79 10.89 -0.83
N MET A 84 4.75 11.67 -1.90
CA MET A 84 3.77 12.75 -2.13
C MET A 84 2.75 12.29 -3.15
N ILE A 85 1.46 12.34 -2.84
CA ILE A 85 0.38 11.85 -3.69
C ILE A 85 -0.57 13.00 -4.04
N HIS A 86 -0.49 13.48 -5.27
CA HIS A 86 -1.46 14.38 -5.88
C HIS A 86 -2.42 13.62 -6.80
N GLY A 87 -1.97 12.51 -7.37
CA GLY A 87 -2.74 11.60 -8.21
C GLY A 87 -3.21 10.37 -7.43
N GLU A 88 -2.79 9.16 -7.83
CA GLU A 88 -3.26 7.92 -7.20
C GLU A 88 -2.10 6.95 -6.94
N LEU A 89 -2.02 6.44 -5.72
CA LEU A 89 -1.26 5.23 -5.38
C LEU A 89 -2.26 4.09 -5.14
N ALA A 90 -2.15 3.00 -5.93
CA ALA A 90 -3.05 1.86 -5.85
C ALA A 90 -2.30 0.55 -5.61
N ILE A 91 -2.75 -0.22 -4.62
CA ILE A 91 -2.33 -1.59 -4.34
C ILE A 91 -3.59 -2.45 -4.29
N GLY A 92 -3.89 -3.14 -5.39
CA GLY A 92 -5.16 -3.81 -5.59
C GLY A 92 -6.34 -2.86 -5.83
N THR A 93 -7.51 -3.44 -5.99
CA THR A 93 -8.81 -2.76 -6.09
C THR A 93 -9.85 -3.61 -5.38
N GLU A 94 -11.02 -3.04 -5.07
CA GLU A 94 -12.13 -3.78 -4.48
C GLU A 94 -12.53 -4.99 -5.35
N ALA A 95 -12.62 -4.80 -6.67
CA ALA A 95 -12.95 -5.86 -7.62
C ALA A 95 -11.81 -6.87 -7.87
N LYS A 96 -10.55 -6.45 -7.65
CA LYS A 96 -9.36 -7.29 -7.80
C LYS A 96 -8.39 -6.98 -6.66
N PRO A 97 -8.60 -7.57 -5.49
CA PRO A 97 -7.71 -7.41 -4.35
C PRO A 97 -6.28 -7.85 -4.65
N HIS A 98 -5.30 -7.22 -4.00
CA HIS A 98 -3.89 -7.58 -4.12
C HIS A 98 -3.59 -8.82 -3.28
N THR A 99 -2.98 -9.84 -3.88
CA THR A 99 -2.77 -11.15 -3.24
C THR A 99 -1.33 -11.38 -2.79
N ARG A 100 -0.39 -10.61 -3.34
CA ARG A 100 1.04 -10.68 -3.02
C ARG A 100 1.39 -9.73 -1.89
N LYS A 101 2.58 -9.88 -1.30
CA LYS A 101 3.08 -8.96 -0.30
C LYS A 101 3.52 -7.65 -0.96
N ALA A 102 2.86 -6.55 -0.62
CA ALA A 102 3.25 -5.20 -0.99
C ALA A 102 3.77 -4.48 0.26
N THR A 103 5.01 -4.00 0.21
CA THR A 103 5.64 -3.32 1.34
C THR A 103 6.06 -1.91 0.91
N ILE A 104 5.71 -0.91 1.71
CA ILE A 104 6.26 0.44 1.61
C ILE A 104 7.11 0.67 2.85
N THR A 105 8.41 0.95 2.64
CA THR A 105 9.35 1.26 3.71
C THR A 105 9.75 2.72 3.59
N LEU A 106 9.47 3.50 4.63
CA LEU A 106 9.93 4.88 4.72
C LEU A 106 11.24 4.90 5.50
N THR A 107 12.29 5.43 4.88
CA THR A 107 13.61 5.57 5.46
C THR A 107 13.82 6.98 6.04
N ASP A 108 14.89 7.16 6.79
CA ASP A 108 15.30 8.43 7.41
C ASP A 108 16.82 8.53 7.28
N THR A 109 17.29 8.41 6.02
CA THR A 109 18.72 8.48 5.70
C THR A 109 19.18 9.89 5.40
N VAL A 110 18.29 10.74 4.87
CA VAL A 110 18.51 12.17 4.66
C VAL A 110 17.92 12.91 5.87
N LYS A 111 18.81 13.46 6.71
CA LYS A 111 18.40 14.21 7.89
C LYS A 111 17.95 15.62 7.51
N GLU A 112 16.97 16.13 8.26
CA GLU A 112 16.45 17.50 8.11
C GLU A 112 15.92 17.81 6.70
N GLU A 113 15.56 16.78 5.92
CA GLU A 113 14.84 16.99 4.67
C GLU A 113 13.40 17.39 4.99
N GLU A 114 13.07 18.66 4.75
CA GLU A 114 11.74 19.15 5.05
C GLU A 114 10.82 19.03 3.85
N MET A 115 9.74 18.28 4.02
CA MET A 115 8.72 18.07 3.01
C MET A 115 7.55 19.03 3.26
N MET A 116 7.61 20.23 2.67
CA MET A 116 6.54 21.25 2.73
C MET A 116 6.10 21.61 4.17
N GLY A 117 7.02 21.67 5.13
CA GLY A 117 6.71 22.00 6.53
C GLY A 117 6.07 20.86 7.32
N MET A 118 6.10 19.62 6.82
CA MET A 118 5.42 18.46 7.43
C MET A 118 6.38 17.35 7.87
N GLY A 119 7.68 17.67 7.95
CA GLY A 119 8.72 16.72 8.35
C GLY A 119 9.39 16.06 7.14
N ASP A 120 10.25 15.12 7.43
CA ASP A 120 11.19 14.51 6.48
C ASP A 120 10.78 13.10 6.02
N ARG A 121 9.76 12.50 6.64
CA ARG A 121 9.35 11.12 6.36
C ARG A 121 7.83 10.95 6.48
N GLY A 122 7.19 10.51 5.41
CA GLY A 122 5.76 10.27 5.44
C GLY A 122 5.17 9.90 4.09
N ILE A 123 3.91 9.47 4.13
CA ILE A 123 3.02 9.40 2.96
C ILE A 123 2.05 10.56 3.08
N MET A 124 2.14 11.49 2.14
CA MET A 124 1.37 12.71 2.16
C MET A 124 0.35 12.70 1.02
N LEU A 125 -0.91 12.84 1.37
CA LEU A 125 -2.00 13.03 0.41
C LEU A 125 -2.31 14.53 0.28
N SER A 126 -2.02 15.08 -0.91
CA SER A 126 -2.34 16.47 -1.24
C SER A 126 -3.32 16.50 -2.40
N GLY A 127 -4.60 16.27 -2.10
CA GLY A 127 -5.67 16.15 -3.09
C GLY A 127 -5.67 14.84 -3.88
N GLY A 128 -4.78 13.90 -3.56
CA GLY A 128 -4.66 12.60 -4.21
C GLY A 128 -5.50 11.50 -3.57
N THR A 129 -5.33 10.28 -4.08
CA THR A 129 -6.04 9.08 -3.62
C THR A 129 -5.04 7.99 -3.24
N LEU A 130 -5.27 7.35 -2.08
CA LEU A 130 -4.56 6.16 -1.64
C LEU A 130 -5.56 5.00 -1.60
N ASN A 131 -5.43 4.06 -2.55
CA ASN A 131 -6.26 2.86 -2.68
C ASN A 131 -5.48 1.62 -2.28
N LEU A 132 -5.83 1.00 -1.15
CA LEU A 132 -5.19 -0.20 -0.63
C LEU A 132 -6.24 -1.28 -0.41
N HIS A 133 -6.20 -2.34 -1.23
CA HIS A 133 -7.13 -3.45 -1.18
C HIS A 133 -6.36 -4.78 -1.18
N GLY A 134 -6.19 -5.36 0.00
CA GLY A 134 -5.64 -6.71 0.16
C GLY A 134 -6.70 -7.79 -0.04
N ASP A 135 -6.28 -9.04 -0.15
CA ASP A 135 -7.13 -10.20 -0.40
C ASP A 135 -7.94 -10.67 0.83
N ARG A 136 -7.84 -9.94 1.94
CA ARG A 136 -8.48 -10.30 3.20
C ARG A 136 -9.47 -9.25 3.63
N THR A 137 -10.69 -9.68 3.85
CA THR A 137 -11.77 -8.83 4.38
C THR A 137 -11.93 -8.98 5.90
N ASN A 138 -11.50 -10.13 6.48
CA ASN A 138 -11.52 -10.37 7.92
C ASN A 138 -10.17 -10.00 8.54
N THR A 139 -9.94 -8.71 8.78
CA THR A 139 -8.66 -8.17 9.26
C THR A 139 -8.60 -7.98 10.78
N TRP A 140 -9.72 -8.12 11.46
CA TRP A 140 -9.81 -8.04 12.93
C TRP A 140 -10.96 -8.89 13.47
N THR A 141 -10.87 -9.25 14.73
CA THR A 141 -11.93 -9.95 15.45
C THR A 141 -11.81 -9.66 16.94
N LYS A 142 -12.77 -10.10 17.73
CA LYS A 142 -12.69 -10.05 19.18
C LYS A 142 -12.26 -11.41 19.73
N LEU A 143 -11.68 -11.42 20.92
CA LEU A 143 -11.54 -12.64 21.70
C LEU A 143 -12.93 -13.19 22.03
N ALA A 144 -13.08 -14.50 21.98
CA ALA A 144 -14.30 -15.20 22.40
C ALA A 144 -14.27 -15.60 23.88
N ALA A 145 -13.08 -15.56 24.47
CA ALA A 145 -12.85 -15.84 25.89
C ALA A 145 -11.58 -15.10 26.34
N THR A 146 -11.52 -14.78 27.64
CA THR A 146 -10.33 -14.18 28.26
C THR A 146 -9.11 -15.06 28.06
N ALA A 147 -8.04 -14.50 27.56
CA ALA A 147 -6.73 -15.14 27.40
C ALA A 147 -5.84 -14.76 28.59
N ALA A 148 -5.48 -15.73 29.42
CA ALA A 148 -4.62 -15.49 30.57
C ALA A 148 -3.17 -15.20 30.18
N ALA A 149 -2.44 -14.47 31.00
CA ALA A 149 -0.99 -14.39 30.89
C ALA A 149 -0.38 -15.80 30.91
N GLY A 150 0.60 -16.05 30.04
CA GLY A 150 1.19 -17.37 29.85
C GLY A 150 0.45 -18.29 28.86
N ALA A 151 -0.74 -17.89 28.36
CA ALA A 151 -1.46 -18.68 27.35
C ALA A 151 -0.67 -18.76 26.04
N THR A 152 -0.67 -19.94 25.43
CA THR A 152 -0.06 -20.20 24.11
C THR A 152 -1.10 -20.31 22.99
N SER A 153 -2.38 -20.18 23.35
CA SER A 153 -3.49 -20.15 22.39
C SER A 153 -4.57 -19.18 22.85
N ILE A 154 -5.33 -18.68 21.89
CA ILE A 154 -6.46 -17.79 22.12
C ILE A 154 -7.67 -18.29 21.36
N GLN A 155 -8.87 -17.96 21.85
CA GLN A 155 -10.12 -18.18 21.14
C GLN A 155 -10.64 -16.86 20.62
N VAL A 156 -11.00 -16.82 19.33
CA VAL A 156 -11.53 -15.63 18.66
C VAL A 156 -12.96 -15.90 18.16
N LEU A 157 -13.73 -14.83 17.94
CA LEU A 157 -15.09 -14.97 17.41
C LEU A 157 -15.09 -15.41 15.94
N ASN A 158 -14.10 -15.01 15.17
CA ASN A 158 -14.00 -15.31 13.75
C ASN A 158 -12.54 -15.33 13.29
N ALA A 159 -12.03 -16.50 12.91
CA ALA A 159 -10.69 -16.67 12.33
C ALA A 159 -10.71 -16.88 10.80
N ALA A 160 -11.85 -16.65 10.12
CA ALA A 160 -11.95 -16.84 8.68
C ALA A 160 -10.89 -16.02 7.93
N GLN A 161 -10.26 -16.62 6.92
CA GLN A 161 -9.19 -16.04 6.09
C GLN A 161 -7.84 -15.83 6.82
N TRP A 162 -7.74 -16.03 8.12
CA TRP A 162 -6.45 -15.99 8.81
C TRP A 162 -5.64 -17.23 8.45
N LYS A 163 -4.32 -17.08 8.38
CA LYS A 163 -3.40 -18.15 7.96
C LYS A 163 -2.27 -18.34 8.97
N VAL A 164 -1.74 -19.56 9.03
CA VAL A 164 -0.48 -19.82 9.73
C VAL A 164 0.61 -18.93 9.12
N GLY A 165 1.39 -18.28 9.97
CA GLY A 165 2.41 -17.30 9.59
C GLY A 165 1.91 -15.84 9.59
N ASP A 166 0.61 -15.58 9.77
CA ASP A 166 0.11 -14.21 9.94
C ASP A 166 0.61 -13.63 11.26
N GLU A 167 1.04 -12.38 11.23
CA GLU A 167 1.28 -11.60 12.43
C GLU A 167 -0.03 -10.96 12.88
N ILE A 168 -0.38 -11.15 14.14
CA ILE A 168 -1.55 -10.56 14.78
C ILE A 168 -1.12 -9.68 15.95
N VAL A 169 -1.93 -8.68 16.25
CA VAL A 169 -1.77 -7.83 17.43
C VAL A 169 -2.96 -8.04 18.34
N LEU A 170 -2.69 -8.48 19.58
CA LEU A 170 -3.67 -8.44 20.65
C LEU A 170 -3.60 -7.04 21.27
N ALA A 171 -4.69 -6.29 21.16
CA ALA A 171 -4.76 -4.97 21.78
C ALA A 171 -4.75 -5.12 23.30
N SER A 172 -4.19 -4.13 23.99
CA SER A 172 -4.35 -4.06 25.44
C SER A 172 -5.83 -3.98 25.80
N THR A 173 -6.23 -4.73 26.81
CA THR A 173 -7.56 -4.67 27.42
C THR A 173 -7.52 -4.07 28.82
N ASP A 174 -6.36 -3.57 29.23
CA ASP A 174 -6.11 -2.85 30.48
C ASP A 174 -5.84 -1.37 30.19
N PHE A 175 -5.70 -0.55 31.23
CA PHE A 175 -5.42 0.89 31.11
C PHE A 175 -4.02 1.21 30.59
N ASP A 176 -3.08 0.25 30.61
CA ASP A 176 -1.75 0.44 30.03
C ASP A 176 -1.71 -0.01 28.55
N PRO A 177 -1.66 0.93 27.58
CA PRO A 177 -1.62 0.59 26.16
C PRO A 177 -0.36 -0.19 25.76
N ARG A 178 0.70 -0.19 26.57
CA ARG A 178 1.95 -0.92 26.30
C ARG A 178 1.79 -2.43 26.50
N GLN A 179 0.66 -2.91 27.03
CA GLN A 179 0.33 -4.33 27.09
C GLN A 179 -0.20 -4.92 25.78
N ALA A 180 -0.26 -4.14 24.70
CA ALA A 180 -0.52 -4.69 23.37
C ALA A 180 0.62 -5.62 22.95
N GLU A 181 0.27 -6.81 22.42
CA GLU A 181 1.24 -7.86 22.12
C GLU A 181 1.17 -8.31 20.66
N ARG A 182 2.34 -8.46 20.02
CA ARG A 182 2.46 -9.07 18.69
C ARG A 182 2.78 -10.55 18.82
N ARG A 183 2.08 -11.36 18.05
CA ARG A 183 2.27 -12.82 17.98
C ARG A 183 2.12 -13.29 16.53
N THR A 184 2.81 -14.36 16.19
CA THR A 184 2.64 -15.03 14.91
C THR A 184 1.76 -16.25 15.10
N ILE A 185 0.83 -16.48 14.19
CA ILE A 185 -0.03 -17.65 14.20
C ILE A 185 0.79 -18.89 13.83
N SER A 186 0.91 -19.85 14.75
CA SER A 186 1.62 -21.11 14.50
C SER A 186 0.68 -22.26 14.09
N ALA A 187 -0.60 -22.22 14.52
CA ALA A 187 -1.62 -23.15 14.06
C ALA A 187 -3.03 -22.53 14.20
N ILE A 188 -3.98 -23.03 13.41
CA ILE A 188 -5.39 -22.65 13.46
C ILE A 188 -6.25 -23.91 13.49
N SER A 189 -7.17 -23.99 14.47
CA SER A 189 -8.18 -25.03 14.57
C SER A 189 -9.54 -24.40 14.84
N GLY A 190 -10.36 -24.25 13.78
CA GLY A 190 -11.59 -23.46 13.86
C GLY A 190 -11.29 -22.02 14.28
N ASN A 191 -11.85 -21.59 15.40
CA ASN A 191 -11.62 -20.26 15.96
C ASN A 191 -10.55 -20.25 17.09
N THR A 192 -9.82 -21.37 17.27
CA THR A 192 -8.69 -21.43 18.19
C THR A 192 -7.40 -21.16 17.44
N ILE A 193 -6.69 -20.15 17.88
CA ILE A 193 -5.42 -19.69 17.30
C ILE A 193 -4.29 -20.09 18.24
N THR A 194 -3.34 -20.89 17.78
CA THR A 194 -2.10 -21.19 18.51
C THR A 194 -1.04 -20.14 18.15
N LEU A 195 -0.36 -19.63 19.14
CA LEU A 195 0.62 -18.56 19.02
C LEU A 195 2.04 -19.13 18.95
N ASP A 196 2.96 -18.41 18.34
CA ASP A 196 4.40 -18.73 18.28
C ASP A 196 5.08 -18.73 19.66
N LYS A 197 4.56 -17.91 20.57
CA LYS A 197 5.03 -17.77 21.94
C LYS A 197 3.88 -17.40 22.87
N LYS A 198 4.08 -17.68 24.17
CA LYS A 198 3.08 -17.35 25.22
C LYS A 198 2.80 -15.85 25.31
N LEU A 199 1.62 -15.52 25.79
CA LEU A 199 1.25 -14.15 26.15
C LEU A 199 1.99 -13.71 27.41
N ASP A 200 2.41 -12.45 27.43
CA ASP A 200 3.03 -11.84 28.61
C ASP A 200 1.96 -11.24 29.54
N TYR A 201 0.84 -10.81 28.97
CA TYR A 201 -0.26 -10.17 29.69
C TYR A 201 -1.57 -10.95 29.52
N MET A 202 -2.55 -10.62 30.37
CA MET A 202 -3.92 -11.09 30.24
C MET A 202 -4.70 -10.16 29.31
N HIS A 203 -5.53 -10.76 28.44
CA HIS A 203 -6.43 -10.03 27.56
C HIS A 203 -7.86 -10.50 27.78
N PHE A 204 -8.76 -9.60 28.17
CA PHE A 204 -10.17 -9.90 28.36
C PHE A 204 -10.86 -10.16 27.02
N GLY A 205 -11.74 -11.18 26.97
CA GLY A 205 -12.57 -11.58 25.85
C GLY A 205 -14.05 -11.53 26.19
#